data_ec38bae4f98678fefeae7ef81368d04b
#
_entry.id   ec38bae4f98678fefeae7ef81368d04b
#
_cell.length_a   1.000
_cell.length_b   1.000
_cell.length_c   1.000
_cell.angle_alpha   90.00
_cell.angle_beta   90.00
_cell.angle_gamma   90.00
#
_symmetry.space_group_name_H-M   'P 1'
#
loop_
_entity.id
_entity.type
_entity.pdbx_description
1 polymer ?
#
loop_
_entity_poly.entity_id
_entity_poly.type
_entity_poly.pdbx_seq_one_letter_code
_entity_poly.pdbx_strand_id
1 'polypeptide(L)'
;MGTHAPVRGFTLVELLVALAIFGMVIGIATYGYSLFTRDWDGRFGRFENARAQYQRLDLVVSALENTLPYVVRDDAGRPGFYFLGREEGLTLVTMNPVFSVESLAVIRVFREPSGPGKWNLLYEEAPLTDVQLRQGSQILPFQHRMIVLRDVADLEFGYYGWRSLEMRSEATDAPELDYKPEWFPEYDGLALRMHPERIAIRLAGGDAVIFVPERGAVVFRRSLGAE
;
A
#
# COMPACT_ATOMS: atom_id res chain seq x y z
N MET A 1 20.26 -58.54 66.51
CA MET A 1 20.25 -59.31 65.22
C MET A 1 19.75 -58.37 64.12
N GLY A 2 20.70 -57.83 63.35
CA GLY A 2 20.40 -56.91 62.20
C GLY A 2 20.27 -57.76 60.93
N THR A 3 19.14 -57.79 60.30
CA THR A 3 18.90 -58.44 59.03
C THR A 3 19.42 -57.52 57.92
N HIS A 4 20.54 -57.87 57.35
CA HIS A 4 21.03 -57.22 56.09
C HIS A 4 20.16 -57.70 54.92
N ALA A 5 19.36 -56.78 54.35
CA ALA A 5 18.70 -57.05 53.11
C ALA A 5 19.75 -57.15 51.95
N PRO A 6 19.64 -58.11 51.03
CA PRO A 6 20.58 -58.25 49.92
C PRO A 6 20.43 -57.05 48.97
N VAL A 7 21.52 -56.33 48.79
CA VAL A 7 21.62 -55.26 47.74
C VAL A 7 21.68 -55.98 46.40
N ARG A 8 20.61 -55.91 45.59
CA ARG A 8 20.60 -56.41 44.24
C ARG A 8 21.42 -55.46 43.36
N GLY A 9 22.46 -55.92 42.79
CA GLY A 9 23.27 -55.17 41.79
C GLY A 9 22.54 -55.15 40.44
N PHE A 10 22.68 -54.06 39.71
CA PHE A 10 22.15 -53.92 38.30
C PHE A 10 22.86 -54.91 37.38
N THR A 11 22.10 -55.60 36.51
CA THR A 11 22.68 -56.48 35.50
C THR A 11 23.13 -55.66 34.27
N LEU A 12 24.14 -56.11 33.57
CA LEU A 12 24.68 -55.48 32.34
C LEU A 12 23.57 -55.35 31.25
N VAL A 13 22.66 -56.31 31.19
CA VAL A 13 21.53 -56.33 30.29
C VAL A 13 20.51 -55.25 30.63
N GLU A 14 20.19 -55.03 31.90
CA GLU A 14 19.31 -53.96 32.35
C GLU A 14 19.84 -52.58 31.97
N LEU A 15 21.17 -52.35 32.09
CA LEU A 15 21.80 -51.12 31.66
C LEU A 15 21.72 -50.90 30.15
N LEU A 16 21.95 -51.95 29.37
CA LEU A 16 21.83 -51.88 27.90
C LEU A 16 20.42 -51.58 27.43
N VAL A 17 19.40 -52.20 28.05
CA VAL A 17 17.97 -51.94 27.74
C VAL A 17 17.60 -50.51 28.13
N ALA A 18 18.04 -50.05 29.29
CA ALA A 18 17.76 -48.67 29.73
C ALA A 18 18.35 -47.62 28.77
N LEU A 19 19.62 -47.85 28.31
CA LEU A 19 20.27 -46.96 27.36
C LEU A 19 19.57 -46.98 25.97
N ALA A 20 19.09 -48.16 25.52
CA ALA A 20 18.38 -48.28 24.27
C ALA A 20 17.01 -47.52 24.32
N ILE A 21 16.25 -47.69 25.42
CA ILE A 21 15.01 -46.96 25.62
C ILE A 21 15.26 -45.46 25.71
N PHE A 22 16.25 -45.03 26.45
CA PHE A 22 16.63 -43.63 26.60
C PHE A 22 17.01 -43.00 25.24
N GLY A 23 17.81 -43.69 24.43
CA GLY A 23 18.15 -43.27 23.08
C GLY A 23 16.93 -43.14 22.17
N MET A 24 15.95 -44.05 22.28
CA MET A 24 14.69 -44.00 21.52
C MET A 24 13.82 -42.81 21.95
N VAL A 25 13.73 -42.54 23.24
CA VAL A 25 12.99 -41.37 23.76
C VAL A 25 13.62 -40.06 23.29
N ILE A 26 14.92 -39.90 23.33
CA ILE A 26 15.65 -38.74 22.81
C ILE A 26 15.39 -38.58 21.32
N GLY A 27 15.47 -39.68 20.56
CA GLY A 27 15.19 -39.65 19.11
C GLY A 27 13.79 -39.13 18.77
N ILE A 28 12.78 -39.67 19.45
CA ILE A 28 11.39 -39.22 19.29
C ILE A 28 11.21 -37.74 19.69
N ALA A 29 11.79 -37.35 20.83
CA ALA A 29 11.70 -35.95 21.29
C ALA A 29 12.37 -34.99 20.31
N THR A 30 13.53 -35.33 19.78
CA THR A 30 14.27 -34.52 18.79
C THR A 30 13.49 -34.41 17.47
N TYR A 31 12.90 -35.51 17.02
CA TYR A 31 12.08 -35.55 15.80
C TYR A 31 10.82 -34.68 15.99
N GLY A 32 10.10 -34.86 17.12
CA GLY A 32 8.94 -34.02 17.44
C GLY A 32 9.25 -32.53 17.52
N TYR A 33 10.37 -32.18 18.13
CA TYR A 33 10.85 -30.80 18.18
C TYR A 33 11.16 -30.24 16.77
N SER A 34 11.80 -31.04 15.91
CA SER A 34 12.12 -30.61 14.54
C SER A 34 10.89 -30.40 13.67
N LEU A 35 9.83 -31.20 13.84
CA LEU A 35 8.55 -30.98 13.16
C LEU A 35 7.86 -29.71 13.66
N PHE A 36 7.86 -29.49 14.96
CA PHE A 36 7.26 -28.31 15.56
C PHE A 36 7.92 -27.00 15.10
N THR A 37 9.26 -26.96 15.06
CA THR A 37 9.99 -25.76 14.61
C THR A 37 9.78 -25.48 13.12
N ARG A 38 9.73 -26.50 12.25
CA ARG A 38 9.46 -26.31 10.82
C ARG A 38 8.07 -25.71 10.55
N ASP A 39 7.05 -26.22 11.24
CA ASP A 39 5.68 -25.71 11.09
C ASP A 39 5.54 -24.30 11.67
N TRP A 40 6.29 -24.01 12.74
CA TRP A 40 6.29 -22.71 13.40
C TRP A 40 6.93 -21.65 12.48
N ASP A 41 8.11 -21.88 11.94
CA ASP A 41 8.82 -20.95 11.05
C ASP A 41 8.02 -20.66 9.77
N GLY A 42 7.36 -21.66 9.21
CA GLY A 42 6.52 -21.49 8.01
C GLY A 42 5.24 -20.69 8.25
N ARG A 43 4.68 -20.71 9.45
CA ARG A 43 3.48 -19.92 9.81
C ARG A 43 3.84 -18.50 10.20
N PHE A 44 4.89 -18.32 10.99
CA PHE A 44 5.36 -17.00 11.41
C PHE A 44 5.83 -16.16 10.21
N GLY A 45 6.62 -16.72 9.32
CA GLY A 45 7.09 -16.00 8.12
C GLY A 45 5.95 -15.52 7.22
N ARG A 46 4.88 -16.29 7.08
CA ARG A 46 3.67 -15.87 6.33
C ARG A 46 2.90 -14.76 7.04
N PHE A 47 2.76 -14.85 8.37
CA PHE A 47 2.08 -13.85 9.17
C PHE A 47 2.84 -12.51 9.21
N GLU A 48 4.16 -12.55 9.37
CA GLU A 48 5.00 -11.35 9.33
C GLU A 48 4.97 -10.67 7.94
N ASN A 49 5.02 -11.45 6.88
CA ASN A 49 4.91 -10.91 5.51
C ASN A 49 3.54 -10.27 5.26
N ALA A 50 2.46 -10.91 5.69
CA ALA A 50 1.11 -10.34 5.58
C ALA A 50 1.00 -9.04 6.37
N ARG A 51 1.46 -9.01 7.62
CA ARG A 51 1.46 -7.81 8.46
C ARG A 51 2.26 -6.66 7.83
N ALA A 52 3.44 -6.95 7.31
CA ALA A 52 4.26 -5.96 6.63
C ALA A 52 3.61 -5.41 5.34
N GLN A 53 2.83 -6.22 4.63
CA GLN A 53 2.06 -5.77 3.47
C GLN A 53 0.91 -4.84 3.89
N TYR A 54 0.15 -5.19 4.93
CA TYR A 54 -0.92 -4.33 5.46
C TYR A 54 -0.36 -2.99 5.95
N GLN A 55 0.75 -2.97 6.67
CA GLN A 55 1.39 -1.73 7.11
C GLN A 55 1.79 -0.82 5.92
N ARG A 56 2.35 -1.41 4.85
CA ARG A 56 2.69 -0.65 3.65
C ARG A 56 1.46 -0.11 2.93
N LEU A 57 0.38 -0.89 2.89
CA LEU A 57 -0.89 -0.44 2.31
C LEU A 57 -1.47 0.73 3.10
N ASP A 58 -1.46 0.67 4.44
CA ASP A 58 -1.92 1.75 5.32
C ASP A 58 -1.14 3.05 5.07
N LEU A 59 0.17 2.97 4.87
CA LEU A 59 0.99 4.14 4.53
C LEU A 59 0.55 4.76 3.18
N VAL A 60 0.31 3.93 2.17
CA VAL A 60 -0.17 4.39 0.86
C VAL A 60 -1.57 4.98 0.95
N VAL A 61 -2.48 4.33 1.68
CA VAL A 61 -3.85 4.85 1.93
C VAL A 61 -3.76 6.22 2.60
N SER A 62 -2.95 6.36 3.65
CA SER A 62 -2.73 7.64 4.32
C SER A 62 -2.15 8.71 3.40
N ALA A 63 -1.23 8.34 2.49
CA ALA A 63 -0.71 9.27 1.49
C ALA A 63 -1.80 9.73 0.51
N LEU A 64 -2.71 8.83 0.10
CA LEU A 64 -3.82 9.13 -0.80
C LEU A 64 -4.90 9.99 -0.12
N GLU A 65 -5.25 9.71 1.14
CA GLU A 65 -6.18 10.51 1.94
C GLU A 65 -5.69 11.95 2.17
N ASN A 66 -4.38 12.16 2.12
CA ASN A 66 -3.76 13.47 2.24
C ASN A 66 -3.40 14.10 0.89
N THR A 67 -4.17 13.76 -0.16
CA THR A 67 -4.08 14.38 -1.48
C THR A 67 -4.23 15.91 -1.37
N LEU A 68 -3.32 16.63 -2.03
CA LEU A 68 -3.34 18.09 -2.11
C LEU A 68 -3.78 18.54 -3.49
N PRO A 69 -4.81 19.42 -3.61
CA PRO A 69 -5.16 20.08 -4.86
C PRO A 69 -4.03 21.03 -5.30
N TYR A 70 -3.04 20.49 -5.97
CA TYR A 70 -1.88 21.25 -6.45
C TYR A 70 -2.12 21.75 -7.87
N VAL A 71 -2.03 23.06 -8.07
CA VAL A 71 -2.33 23.69 -9.37
C VAL A 71 -1.07 23.74 -10.23
N VAL A 72 -1.17 23.19 -11.42
CA VAL A 72 -0.14 23.25 -12.48
C VAL A 72 -0.76 23.75 -13.79
N ARG A 73 0.05 23.92 -14.82
CA ARG A 73 -0.43 24.25 -16.15
C ARG A 73 -0.52 23.02 -17.03
N ASP A 74 -1.56 22.96 -17.87
CA ASP A 74 -1.63 21.98 -18.96
C ASP A 74 -0.72 22.42 -20.13
N ASP A 75 -0.64 21.61 -21.18
CA ASP A 75 0.19 21.89 -22.35
C ASP A 75 -0.28 23.15 -23.13
N ALA A 76 -1.51 23.58 -22.92
CA ALA A 76 -2.05 24.84 -23.46
C ALA A 76 -1.85 26.04 -22.51
N GLY A 77 -1.13 25.84 -21.39
CA GLY A 77 -0.87 26.89 -20.38
C GLY A 77 -2.01 27.19 -19.42
N ARG A 78 -3.13 26.44 -19.48
CA ARG A 78 -4.31 26.64 -18.63
C ARG A 78 -4.09 25.99 -17.27
N PRO A 79 -4.55 26.61 -16.18
CA PRO A 79 -4.42 26.03 -14.84
C PRO A 79 -5.38 24.84 -14.66
N GLY A 80 -4.88 23.79 -14.02
CA GLY A 80 -5.65 22.61 -13.62
C GLY A 80 -5.03 21.94 -12.41
N PHE A 81 -5.73 20.97 -11.82
CA PHE A 81 -5.22 20.22 -10.68
C PHE A 81 -4.35 19.05 -11.13
N TYR A 82 -3.22 18.87 -10.47
CA TYR A 82 -2.32 17.75 -10.73
C TYR A 82 -2.85 16.47 -10.12
N PHE A 83 -3.73 15.83 -10.85
CA PHE A 83 -4.27 14.50 -10.58
C PHE A 83 -4.43 13.77 -11.91
N LEU A 84 -3.71 12.68 -12.09
CA LEU A 84 -3.71 11.87 -13.32
C LEU A 84 -4.09 10.45 -12.94
N GLY A 85 -5.37 10.11 -13.05
CA GLY A 85 -5.90 8.76 -12.86
C GLY A 85 -5.95 8.01 -14.18
N ARG A 86 -5.42 6.77 -14.22
CA ARG A 86 -5.44 5.85 -15.36
C ARG A 86 -5.84 4.46 -14.88
N GLU A 87 -6.18 3.57 -15.79
CA GLU A 87 -6.52 2.17 -15.47
C GLU A 87 -5.38 1.42 -14.75
N GLU A 88 -4.12 1.78 -15.04
CA GLU A 88 -2.95 1.15 -14.45
C GLU A 88 -2.51 1.78 -13.13
N GLY A 89 -3.06 2.95 -12.76
CA GLY A 89 -2.64 3.66 -11.57
C GLY A 89 -2.93 5.16 -11.58
N LEU A 90 -2.37 5.86 -10.62
CA LEU A 90 -2.59 7.29 -10.46
C LEU A 90 -1.31 8.05 -10.09
N THR A 91 -1.30 9.34 -10.39
CA THR A 91 -0.24 10.28 -9.99
C THR A 91 -0.91 11.54 -9.41
N LEU A 92 -0.45 11.97 -8.24
CA LEU A 92 -0.98 13.15 -7.56
C LEU A 92 0.05 13.78 -6.63
N VAL A 93 -0.27 14.92 -6.04
CA VAL A 93 0.52 15.55 -4.97
C VAL A 93 -0.10 15.20 -3.62
N THR A 94 0.74 14.80 -2.66
CA THR A 94 0.32 14.53 -1.27
C THR A 94 1.05 15.41 -0.27
N MET A 95 0.41 15.66 0.87
CA MET A 95 1.01 16.30 2.04
C MET A 95 1.61 15.29 3.03
N ASN A 96 1.34 14.00 2.84
CA ASN A 96 1.83 12.94 3.73
C ASN A 96 2.53 11.84 2.93
N PRO A 97 3.69 12.13 2.31
CA PRO A 97 4.46 11.13 1.57
C PRO A 97 5.08 10.10 2.52
N VAL A 98 5.39 8.92 2.01
CA VAL A 98 5.89 7.79 2.82
C VAL A 98 7.36 7.96 3.20
N PHE A 99 8.18 8.49 2.31
CA PHE A 99 9.64 8.60 2.52
C PHE A 99 10.07 10.02 2.90
N SER A 100 9.44 11.04 2.35
CA SER A 100 9.82 12.45 2.53
C SER A 100 8.88 13.18 3.50
N VAL A 101 8.83 12.71 4.75
CA VAL A 101 7.82 13.05 5.76
C VAL A 101 7.68 14.56 6.04
N GLU A 102 8.71 15.37 5.78
CA GLU A 102 8.70 16.82 6.06
C GLU A 102 8.39 17.69 4.84
N SER A 103 8.04 17.10 3.71
CA SER A 103 7.82 17.83 2.45
C SER A 103 6.60 17.36 1.69
N LEU A 104 6.10 18.22 0.80
CA LEU A 104 5.15 17.77 -0.22
C LEU A 104 5.88 16.87 -1.22
N ALA A 105 5.19 15.88 -1.76
CA ALA A 105 5.74 15.05 -2.81
C ALA A 105 4.70 14.75 -3.90
N VAL A 106 5.19 14.55 -5.12
CA VAL A 106 4.42 13.85 -6.14
C VAL A 106 4.55 12.36 -5.88
N ILE A 107 3.43 11.67 -5.80
CA ILE A 107 3.40 10.22 -5.67
C ILE A 107 2.77 9.59 -6.90
N ARG A 108 3.24 8.40 -7.24
CA ARG A 108 2.65 7.52 -8.24
C ARG A 108 2.36 6.17 -7.60
N VAL A 109 1.09 5.74 -7.69
CA VAL A 109 0.63 4.43 -7.24
C VAL A 109 0.12 3.69 -8.46
N PHE A 110 0.70 2.55 -8.80
CA PHE A 110 0.41 1.86 -10.06
C PHE A 110 0.61 0.36 -9.96
N ARG A 111 0.02 -0.37 -10.92
CA ARG A 111 0.21 -1.81 -11.06
C ARG A 111 1.30 -2.13 -12.08
N GLU A 112 2.09 -3.16 -11.79
CA GLU A 112 3.09 -3.73 -12.70
C GLU A 112 2.90 -5.24 -12.78
N PRO A 113 2.94 -5.87 -13.97
CA PRO A 113 2.78 -7.32 -14.10
C PRO A 113 3.87 -8.05 -13.30
N SER A 114 3.49 -9.08 -12.53
CA SER A 114 4.41 -9.96 -11.82
C SER A 114 4.39 -11.40 -12.33
N GLY A 115 3.37 -11.75 -13.10
CA GLY A 115 3.17 -13.06 -13.71
C GLY A 115 1.83 -13.14 -14.44
N PRO A 116 1.46 -14.30 -15.01
CA PRO A 116 0.17 -14.47 -15.68
C PRO A 116 -1.00 -14.16 -14.73
N GLY A 117 -1.79 -13.12 -15.04
CA GLY A 117 -2.92 -12.68 -14.24
C GLY A 117 -2.58 -12.16 -12.84
N LYS A 118 -1.31 -11.79 -12.59
CA LYS A 118 -0.85 -11.27 -11.29
C LYS A 118 -0.16 -9.94 -11.45
N TRP A 119 -0.35 -9.09 -10.45
CA TRP A 119 0.13 -7.73 -10.41
C TRP A 119 0.85 -7.43 -9.10
N ASN A 120 1.86 -6.60 -9.16
CA ASN A 120 2.39 -5.91 -7.99
C ASN A 120 1.76 -4.52 -7.92
N LEU A 121 1.36 -4.09 -6.72
CA LEU A 121 1.05 -2.69 -6.44
C LEU A 121 2.33 -1.98 -6.01
N LEU A 122 2.67 -0.90 -6.70
CA LEU A 122 3.87 -0.12 -6.46
C LEU A 122 3.52 1.29 -6.03
N TYR A 123 4.41 1.85 -5.22
CA TYR A 123 4.42 3.25 -4.81
C TYR A 123 5.76 3.86 -5.19
N GLU A 124 5.73 5.03 -5.81
CA GLU A 124 6.90 5.83 -6.11
C GLU A 124 6.69 7.28 -5.67
N GLU A 125 7.78 7.95 -5.31
CA GLU A 125 7.74 9.28 -4.72
C GLU A 125 8.85 10.17 -5.28
N ALA A 126 8.49 11.44 -5.59
CA ALA A 126 9.39 12.52 -5.97
C ALA A 126 9.12 13.73 -5.06
N PRO A 127 10.03 14.06 -4.10
CA PRO A 127 9.86 15.20 -3.22
C PRO A 127 9.83 16.52 -3.98
N LEU A 128 8.91 17.41 -3.64
CA LEU A 128 8.81 18.74 -4.25
C LEU A 128 9.89 19.73 -3.76
N THR A 129 10.69 19.35 -2.77
CA THR A 129 11.95 20.06 -2.44
C THR A 129 12.97 20.00 -3.56
N ASP A 130 13.01 18.87 -4.26
CA ASP A 130 14.01 18.57 -5.30
C ASP A 130 13.49 18.86 -6.70
N VAL A 131 12.17 18.96 -6.85
CA VAL A 131 11.50 19.12 -8.15
C VAL A 131 10.50 20.25 -8.11
N GLN A 132 10.62 21.20 -9.02
CA GLN A 132 9.62 22.22 -9.21
C GLN A 132 8.57 21.73 -10.22
N LEU A 133 7.41 21.27 -9.70
CA LEU A 133 6.29 20.84 -10.52
C LEU A 133 5.56 22.04 -11.11
N ARG A 134 5.64 22.21 -12.44
CA ARG A 134 5.05 23.34 -13.19
C ARG A 134 4.01 22.92 -14.21
N GLN A 135 4.20 21.77 -14.84
CA GLN A 135 3.40 21.28 -15.96
C GLN A 135 2.91 19.86 -15.70
N GLY A 136 1.72 19.54 -16.22
CA GLY A 136 1.13 18.23 -16.08
C GLY A 136 1.89 17.10 -16.79
N SER A 137 2.50 17.42 -17.92
CA SER A 137 3.30 16.48 -18.75
C SER A 137 4.77 16.37 -18.32
N GLN A 138 5.18 17.05 -17.23
CA GLN A 138 6.57 17.07 -16.78
C GLN A 138 7.05 15.67 -16.36
N ILE A 139 8.20 15.25 -16.88
CA ILE A 139 8.88 14.03 -16.42
C ILE A 139 9.46 14.27 -15.04
N LEU A 140 9.10 13.41 -14.09
CA LEU A 140 9.53 13.53 -12.69
C LEU A 140 10.58 12.47 -12.34
N PRO A 141 11.65 12.85 -11.62
CA PRO A 141 12.66 11.92 -11.15
C PRO A 141 12.15 11.23 -9.85
N PHE A 142 11.40 10.14 -9.97
CA PHE A 142 11.01 9.35 -8.82
C PHE A 142 12.24 8.69 -8.20
N GLN A 143 12.57 9.08 -6.97
CA GLN A 143 13.78 8.65 -6.26
C GLN A 143 13.54 7.45 -5.35
N HIS A 144 12.32 7.32 -4.84
CA HIS A 144 11.95 6.26 -3.91
C HIS A 144 10.89 5.36 -4.54
N ARG A 145 11.12 4.04 -4.43
CA ARG A 145 10.20 3.03 -4.94
C ARG A 145 9.96 1.95 -3.89
N MET A 146 8.71 1.55 -3.69
CA MET A 146 8.30 0.50 -2.77
C MET A 146 7.28 -0.42 -3.42
N ILE A 147 7.47 -1.73 -3.24
CA ILE A 147 6.42 -2.70 -3.56
C ILE A 147 5.49 -2.80 -2.35
N VAL A 148 4.26 -2.35 -2.53
CA VAL A 148 3.21 -2.33 -1.49
C VAL A 148 2.61 -3.72 -1.32
N LEU A 149 2.11 -4.29 -2.43
CA LEU A 149 1.56 -5.64 -2.49
C LEU A 149 2.25 -6.44 -3.59
N ARG A 150 2.39 -7.75 -3.40
CA ARG A 150 2.99 -8.66 -4.37
C ARG A 150 1.98 -9.70 -4.84
N ASP A 151 2.06 -10.06 -6.12
CA ASP A 151 1.36 -11.19 -6.73
C ASP A 151 -0.16 -11.18 -6.49
N VAL A 152 -0.76 -9.99 -6.55
CA VAL A 152 -2.20 -9.79 -6.35
C VAL A 152 -2.94 -10.08 -7.65
N ALA A 153 -4.03 -10.82 -7.58
CA ALA A 153 -4.96 -10.97 -8.69
C ALA A 153 -5.95 -9.80 -8.75
N ASP A 154 -6.42 -9.46 -9.95
CA ASP A 154 -7.51 -8.51 -10.18
C ASP A 154 -7.29 -7.12 -9.54
N LEU A 155 -6.10 -6.55 -9.73
CA LEU A 155 -5.78 -5.20 -9.25
C LEU A 155 -6.25 -4.15 -10.25
N GLU A 156 -7.28 -3.38 -9.87
CA GLU A 156 -7.89 -2.32 -10.68
C GLU A 156 -7.98 -1.00 -9.93
N PHE A 157 -7.94 0.11 -10.67
CA PHE A 157 -8.16 1.45 -10.16
C PHE A 157 -9.49 1.99 -10.64
N GLY A 158 -10.14 2.80 -9.80
CA GLY A 158 -11.36 3.51 -10.15
C GLY A 158 -11.42 4.87 -9.46
N TYR A 159 -12.11 5.80 -10.10
CA TYR A 159 -12.19 7.19 -9.65
C TYR A 159 -13.66 7.62 -9.61
N TYR A 160 -14.13 8.06 -8.45
CA TYR A 160 -15.49 8.54 -8.31
C TYR A 160 -15.52 10.06 -8.29
N GLY A 161 -16.31 10.66 -9.17
CA GLY A 161 -16.37 12.11 -9.27
C GLY A 161 -17.32 12.59 -10.35
N TRP A 162 -17.21 13.85 -10.68
CA TRP A 162 -18.07 14.53 -11.65
C TRP A 162 -17.46 14.45 -13.05
N ARG A 163 -18.32 14.31 -14.06
CA ARG A 163 -17.92 14.28 -15.47
C ARG A 163 -17.44 15.64 -15.97
N SER A 164 -17.97 16.73 -15.42
CA SER A 164 -17.54 18.09 -15.74
C SER A 164 -17.82 19.05 -14.57
N LEU A 165 -17.10 20.18 -14.56
CA LEU A 165 -17.33 21.24 -13.58
C LEU A 165 -18.73 21.88 -13.74
N GLU A 166 -19.24 21.94 -14.95
CA GLU A 166 -20.59 22.46 -15.26
C GLU A 166 -21.65 21.60 -14.59
N MET A 167 -21.62 20.26 -14.79
CA MET A 167 -22.58 19.35 -14.15
C MET A 167 -22.53 19.44 -12.63
N ARG A 168 -21.34 19.60 -12.04
CA ARG A 168 -21.18 19.80 -10.60
C ARG A 168 -21.83 21.10 -10.12
N SER A 169 -21.63 22.20 -10.86
CA SER A 169 -22.25 23.50 -10.55
C SER A 169 -23.78 23.42 -10.67
N GLU A 170 -24.27 22.88 -11.78
CA GLU A 170 -25.71 22.71 -12.03
C GLU A 170 -26.37 21.80 -10.99
N ALA A 171 -25.72 20.73 -10.54
CA ALA A 171 -26.25 19.89 -9.47
C ALA A 171 -26.43 20.64 -8.14
N THR A 172 -25.66 21.72 -7.92
CA THR A 172 -25.79 22.59 -6.74
C THR A 172 -26.87 23.65 -6.94
N ASP A 173 -26.92 24.24 -8.13
CA ASP A 173 -27.79 25.39 -8.46
C ASP A 173 -29.22 24.96 -8.88
N ALA A 174 -29.35 23.78 -9.45
CA ALA A 174 -30.60 23.20 -9.99
C ALA A 174 -30.72 21.72 -9.58
N PRO A 175 -31.03 21.41 -8.31
CA PRO A 175 -31.05 20.02 -7.81
C PRO A 175 -32.09 19.13 -8.48
N GLU A 176 -33.07 19.72 -9.18
CA GLU A 176 -34.09 19.01 -9.99
C GLU A 176 -33.49 18.26 -11.20
N LEU A 177 -32.29 18.62 -11.64
CA LEU A 177 -31.60 17.94 -12.76
C LEU A 177 -31.05 16.57 -12.40
N ASP A 178 -31.02 16.21 -11.11
CA ASP A 178 -30.57 14.93 -10.55
C ASP A 178 -29.19 14.48 -11.04
N TYR A 179 -28.29 15.42 -11.34
CA TYR A 179 -26.91 15.10 -11.67
C TYR A 179 -26.19 14.51 -10.45
N LYS A 180 -25.43 13.41 -10.69
CA LYS A 180 -24.71 12.69 -9.65
C LYS A 180 -23.29 12.37 -10.11
N PRO A 181 -22.33 12.33 -9.18
CA PRO A 181 -21.01 11.79 -9.49
C PRO A 181 -21.10 10.29 -9.77
N GLU A 182 -20.18 9.79 -10.60
CA GLU A 182 -20.13 8.39 -11.04
C GLU A 182 -18.69 7.84 -11.01
N TRP A 183 -18.54 6.53 -11.21
CA TRP A 183 -17.24 5.89 -11.29
C TRP A 183 -16.67 5.92 -12.70
N PHE A 184 -15.41 6.30 -12.82
CA PHE A 184 -14.62 6.33 -14.06
C PHE A 184 -13.41 5.42 -13.97
N PRO A 185 -12.98 4.77 -15.05
CA PRO A 185 -11.72 4.05 -15.13
C PRO A 185 -10.50 5.00 -15.23
N GLU A 186 -10.72 6.21 -15.73
CA GLU A 186 -9.72 7.27 -15.83
C GLU A 186 -10.27 8.60 -15.31
N TYR A 187 -9.41 9.43 -14.74
CA TYR A 187 -9.78 10.76 -14.24
C TYR A 187 -8.63 11.74 -14.42
N ASP A 188 -8.81 12.75 -15.25
CA ASP A 188 -7.80 13.77 -15.53
C ASP A 188 -8.18 15.09 -14.84
N GLY A 189 -7.54 15.35 -13.71
CA GLY A 189 -7.79 16.56 -12.91
C GLY A 189 -7.33 17.85 -13.59
N LEU A 190 -6.40 17.75 -14.56
CA LEU A 190 -6.00 18.91 -15.37
C LEU A 190 -7.10 19.31 -16.34
N ALA A 191 -7.63 18.35 -17.08
CA ALA A 191 -8.69 18.57 -18.06
C ALA A 191 -10.01 18.97 -17.38
N LEU A 192 -10.39 18.26 -16.31
CA LEU A 192 -11.66 18.46 -15.60
C LEU A 192 -11.61 19.66 -14.63
N ARG A 193 -10.42 20.12 -14.24
CA ARG A 193 -10.20 21.15 -13.21
C ARG A 193 -10.81 20.79 -11.86
N MET A 194 -10.84 19.51 -11.55
CA MET A 194 -11.39 18.93 -10.33
C MET A 194 -10.58 17.73 -9.90
N HIS A 195 -10.63 17.41 -8.61
CA HIS A 195 -10.19 16.12 -8.08
C HIS A 195 -11.35 15.14 -8.06
N PRO A 196 -11.13 13.83 -8.14
CA PRO A 196 -12.14 12.85 -7.80
C PRO A 196 -12.46 12.96 -6.31
N GLU A 197 -13.68 12.61 -5.93
CA GLU A 197 -14.12 12.58 -4.53
C GLU A 197 -13.66 11.30 -3.82
N ARG A 198 -13.48 10.21 -4.59
CA ARG A 198 -13.01 8.92 -4.07
C ARG A 198 -12.08 8.25 -5.07
N ILE A 199 -11.13 7.50 -4.53
CA ILE A 199 -10.25 6.62 -5.28
C ILE A 199 -10.53 5.20 -4.79
N ALA A 200 -10.75 4.25 -5.70
CA ALA A 200 -10.87 2.84 -5.38
C ALA A 200 -9.64 2.07 -5.87
N ILE A 201 -9.10 1.23 -5.01
CA ILE A 201 -8.14 0.18 -5.38
C ILE A 201 -8.85 -1.14 -5.12
N ARG A 202 -9.26 -1.82 -6.19
CA ARG A 202 -10.01 -3.08 -6.14
C ARG A 202 -9.06 -4.25 -6.19
N LEU A 203 -9.26 -5.18 -5.29
CA LEU A 203 -8.45 -6.39 -5.13
C LEU A 203 -9.37 -7.61 -5.10
N ALA A 204 -8.91 -8.79 -5.52
CA ALA A 204 -9.68 -10.04 -5.45
C ALA A 204 -10.21 -10.37 -4.04
N GLY A 205 -9.64 -9.82 -2.98
CA GLY A 205 -10.02 -10.05 -1.58
C GLY A 205 -10.84 -8.92 -0.94
N GLY A 206 -11.15 -7.85 -1.66
CA GLY A 206 -11.91 -6.69 -1.16
C GLY A 206 -11.38 -5.36 -1.69
N ASP A 207 -12.24 -4.36 -1.69
CA ASP A 207 -11.94 -3.03 -2.23
C ASP A 207 -11.45 -2.09 -1.12
N ALA A 208 -10.37 -1.36 -1.38
CA ALA A 208 -9.98 -0.21 -0.59
C ALA A 208 -10.56 1.06 -1.27
N VAL A 209 -11.53 1.69 -0.65
CA VAL A 209 -12.10 2.97 -1.12
C VAL A 209 -11.56 4.09 -0.24
N ILE A 210 -10.83 5.01 -0.84
CA ILE A 210 -10.20 6.15 -0.20
C ILE A 210 -11.00 7.42 -0.53
N PHE A 211 -11.38 8.17 0.50
CA PHE A 211 -12.01 9.47 0.34
C PHE A 211 -10.95 10.55 0.13
N VAL A 212 -11.08 11.31 -0.95
CA VAL A 212 -10.23 12.47 -1.20
C VAL A 212 -10.92 13.69 -0.57
N PRO A 213 -10.36 14.29 0.49
CA PRO A 213 -11.01 15.42 1.14
C PRO A 213 -11.07 16.62 0.20
N GLU A 214 -12.22 17.31 0.17
CA GLU A 214 -12.34 18.63 -0.46
C GLU A 214 -11.52 19.65 0.36
N ARG A 215 -10.26 19.80 0.03
CA ARG A 215 -9.44 20.89 0.56
C ARG A 215 -9.46 22.02 -0.43
N GLY A 216 -9.66 23.25 0.05
CA GLY A 216 -9.55 24.44 -0.79
C GLY A 216 -8.21 24.47 -1.51
N ALA A 217 -8.21 24.83 -2.79
CA ALA A 217 -7.01 24.86 -3.63
C ALA A 217 -5.91 25.70 -2.95
N VAL A 218 -4.81 25.06 -2.57
CA VAL A 218 -3.63 25.78 -2.07
C VAL A 218 -2.87 26.28 -3.28
N VAL A 219 -3.14 27.55 -3.63
CA VAL A 219 -2.32 28.25 -4.61
C VAL A 219 -1.06 28.72 -3.87
N PHE A 220 0.06 28.06 -4.10
CA PHE A 220 1.37 28.58 -3.70
C PHE A 220 1.66 29.83 -4.53
N ARG A 221 1.19 30.99 -4.05
CA ARG A 221 1.71 32.29 -4.51
C ARG A 221 3.15 32.37 -4.01
N ARG A 222 4.10 32.08 -4.88
CA ARG A 222 5.46 32.58 -4.68
C ARG A 222 5.34 34.11 -4.65
N SER A 223 5.59 34.72 -3.50
CA SER A 223 5.87 36.14 -3.46
C SER A 223 7.09 36.36 -4.33
N LEU A 224 6.88 36.83 -5.56
CA LEU A 224 7.93 37.47 -6.34
C LEU A 224 8.37 38.64 -5.49
N GLY A 225 9.57 38.52 -4.91
CA GLY A 225 10.22 39.63 -4.22
C GLY A 225 10.22 40.80 -5.17
N ALA A 226 9.70 41.91 -4.70
CA ALA A 226 9.91 43.20 -5.26
C ALA A 226 11.41 43.51 -5.13
N GLU A 227 12.08 43.73 -6.21
CA GLU A 227 13.15 44.68 -6.41
C GLU A 227 12.86 45.44 -7.68
#